data_236cecf310939656885ba123e936c627
#
_entry.id   236cecf310939656885ba123e936c627
#
_cell.length_a   1.000
_cell.length_b   1.000
_cell.length_c   1.000
_cell.angle_alpha   90.00
_cell.angle_beta   90.00
_cell.angle_gamma   90.00
#
_symmetry.space_group_name_H-M   'P 1'
#
loop_
_entity.id
_entity.type
_entity.pdbx_description
1 polymer ?
#
loop_
_entity_poly.entity_id
_entity_poly.type
_entity_poly.pdbx_seq_one_letter_code
_entity_poly.pdbx_strand_id
1 'polypeptide(L)'
;MAHINQNFLKLPGGYLFPEIGRRVRAFSAQNPPMPLIRLGIGDVTQPLAPAVVDAMVKASREMGVKETFRGYCEETCCAYDFLRFAIRDSYRERGVDIADDEIFVSDGAKSDCGSIGDIFSADNVVAVCDPVYPVYVDTNAMAGRAGDYDGEKWTNLVYLPCTAENGFFPELPRERVPDLIYICSPNNPTGAAATCDQLKTWVDYANAHGSVILFDSAYEAYISEEGIPHSIFEVEGAKTCAIEFRSFSKSAGFTGTRCAYTVIPKELVREGASLNALWSRRQGTKFNGVPYVVQRGAEAVFSPEGRAQTRAAVDYYRNNARVIQEGLTAAGLTVYGGVNAPYLWVRTPNNTPSWDFFDLLLKQACVVTTPGAGFGPSGEGYIRVTAFGDAEATWEAVRRITSVL
;
A
#
# COMPACT_ATOMS: atom_id res chain seq x y z
N MET A 1 -1.77 32.60 22.20
CA MET A 1 -1.18 32.43 20.85
C MET A 1 -1.21 30.94 20.54
N ALA A 2 -1.66 30.55 19.34
CA ALA A 2 -1.66 29.14 18.96
C ALA A 2 -0.22 28.68 18.70
N HIS A 3 0.11 27.46 19.12
CA HIS A 3 1.39 26.80 18.82
C HIS A 3 1.18 25.71 17.76
N ILE A 4 2.08 25.63 16.79
CA ILE A 4 2.07 24.59 15.76
C ILE A 4 2.75 23.31 16.26
N ASN A 5 2.42 22.19 15.66
CA ASN A 5 3.17 20.94 15.89
C ASN A 5 4.55 21.03 15.21
N GLN A 6 5.61 21.18 16.03
CA GLN A 6 6.98 21.39 15.56
C GLN A 6 7.53 20.19 14.76
N ASN A 7 6.95 18.99 14.94
CA ASN A 7 7.40 17.80 14.21
C ASN A 7 7.18 17.92 12.69
N PHE A 8 6.19 18.71 12.25
CA PHE A 8 5.98 18.98 10.84
C PHE A 8 7.15 19.76 10.18
N LEU A 9 7.87 20.57 10.97
CA LEU A 9 9.02 21.33 10.48
C LEU A 9 10.28 20.48 10.32
N LYS A 10 10.29 19.27 10.92
CA LYS A 10 11.41 18.31 10.80
C LYS A 10 11.34 17.51 9.52
N LEU A 11 10.20 17.45 8.83
CA LEU A 11 10.04 16.72 7.58
C LEU A 11 10.97 17.28 6.51
N PRO A 12 11.77 16.44 5.81
CA PRO A 12 12.63 16.90 4.74
C PRO A 12 11.83 17.59 3.63
N GLY A 13 12.32 18.72 3.12
CA GLY A 13 11.62 19.58 2.15
C GLY A 13 11.44 18.99 0.75
N GLY A 14 11.92 17.79 0.50
CA GLY A 14 11.88 17.10 -0.79
C GLY A 14 11.16 15.75 -0.69
N TYR A 15 9.82 15.75 -0.60
CA TYR A 15 9.07 14.50 -0.77
C TYR A 15 9.27 13.96 -2.20
N LEU A 16 9.52 12.64 -2.32
CA LEU A 16 9.85 11.93 -3.56
C LEU A 16 8.97 12.32 -4.76
N PHE A 17 7.66 12.24 -4.62
CA PHE A 17 6.74 12.43 -5.75
C PHE A 17 6.64 13.90 -6.24
N PRO A 18 6.64 14.93 -5.41
CA PRO A 18 6.79 16.32 -5.83
C PRO A 18 8.08 16.60 -6.64
N GLU A 19 9.22 16.02 -6.24
CA GLU A 19 10.49 16.20 -6.95
C GLU A 19 10.45 15.53 -8.34
N ILE A 20 9.93 14.30 -8.42
CA ILE A 20 9.67 13.65 -9.72
C ILE A 20 8.79 14.55 -10.58
N GLY A 21 7.67 15.04 -10.02
CA GLY A 21 6.75 15.94 -10.72
C GLY A 21 7.43 17.23 -11.22
N ARG A 22 8.33 17.80 -10.43
CA ARG A 22 9.11 18.98 -10.82
C ARG A 22 10.01 18.68 -12.01
N ARG A 23 10.81 17.60 -11.97
CA ARG A 23 11.70 17.18 -13.07
C ARG A 23 10.91 16.86 -14.34
N VAL A 24 9.82 16.15 -14.22
CA VAL A 24 8.95 15.79 -15.35
C VAL A 24 8.34 17.05 -15.98
N ARG A 25 7.85 18.01 -15.20
CA ARG A 25 7.34 19.29 -15.74
C ARG A 25 8.44 20.08 -16.45
N ALA A 26 9.61 20.17 -15.86
CA ALA A 26 10.75 20.88 -16.47
C ALA A 26 11.17 20.26 -17.80
N PHE A 27 11.17 18.93 -17.89
CA PHE A 27 11.47 18.23 -19.16
C PHE A 27 10.36 18.39 -20.19
N SER A 28 9.07 18.27 -19.77
CA SER A 28 7.92 18.45 -20.67
C SER A 28 7.88 19.85 -21.31
N ALA A 29 8.34 20.88 -20.59
CA ALA A 29 8.40 22.25 -21.10
C ALA A 29 9.44 22.42 -22.24
N GLN A 30 10.36 21.46 -22.43
CA GLN A 30 11.36 21.46 -23.50
C GLN A 30 10.87 20.82 -24.81
N ASN A 31 9.57 20.46 -24.89
CA ASN A 31 8.96 19.76 -26.04
C ASN A 31 9.73 18.48 -26.41
N PRO A 32 9.70 17.44 -25.57
CA PRO A 32 10.43 16.21 -25.81
C PRO A 32 10.05 15.56 -27.16
N PRO A 33 10.99 14.84 -27.82
CA PRO A 33 10.77 14.29 -29.16
C PRO A 33 9.71 13.19 -29.23
N MET A 34 9.33 12.63 -28.10
CA MET A 34 8.34 11.55 -27.99
C MET A 34 7.39 11.81 -26.80
N PRO A 35 6.15 11.29 -26.86
CA PRO A 35 5.26 11.33 -25.71
C PRO A 35 5.87 10.63 -24.47
N LEU A 36 5.65 11.22 -23.29
CA LEU A 36 6.07 10.62 -22.03
C LEU A 36 5.21 9.41 -21.68
N ILE A 37 5.87 8.31 -21.33
CA ILE A 37 5.23 7.13 -20.78
C ILE A 37 5.51 7.11 -19.27
N ARG A 38 4.45 6.98 -18.46
CA ARG A 38 4.53 7.05 -17.00
C ARG A 38 4.41 5.66 -16.38
N LEU A 39 5.53 5.09 -15.94
CA LEU A 39 5.62 3.83 -15.22
C LEU A 39 6.15 4.02 -13.77
N GLY A 40 6.05 5.24 -13.23
CA GLY A 40 6.52 5.54 -11.87
C GLY A 40 5.41 5.67 -10.84
N ILE A 41 4.19 6.09 -11.25
CA ILE A 41 3.08 6.35 -10.34
C ILE A 41 2.29 5.07 -10.10
N GLY A 42 2.06 4.74 -8.83
CA GLY A 42 1.24 3.59 -8.45
C GLY A 42 -0.27 3.87 -8.54
N ASP A 43 -0.74 4.47 -9.63
CA ASP A 43 -2.16 4.69 -9.90
C ASP A 43 -2.67 3.75 -10.99
N VAL A 44 -3.88 3.20 -10.82
CA VAL A 44 -4.49 2.31 -11.78
C VAL A 44 -5.03 3.10 -12.99
N THR A 45 -5.03 2.48 -14.16
CA THR A 45 -5.46 3.09 -15.43
C THR A 45 -6.68 2.44 -16.03
N GLN A 46 -7.05 1.23 -15.61
CA GLN A 46 -8.28 0.58 -16.05
C GLN A 46 -9.49 1.24 -15.37
N PRO A 47 -10.61 1.39 -16.08
CA PRO A 47 -11.84 1.93 -15.51
C PRO A 47 -12.39 1.01 -14.41
N LEU A 48 -13.31 1.56 -13.60
CA LEU A 48 -14.08 0.77 -12.66
C LEU A 48 -14.86 -0.34 -13.39
N ALA A 49 -14.95 -1.50 -12.74
CA ALA A 49 -15.73 -2.63 -13.23
C ALA A 49 -17.21 -2.22 -13.49
N PRO A 50 -17.85 -2.65 -14.58
CA PRO A 50 -19.25 -2.34 -14.87
C PRO A 50 -20.20 -2.64 -13.71
N ALA A 51 -20.08 -3.79 -13.04
CA ALA A 51 -20.88 -4.14 -11.88
C ALA A 51 -20.75 -3.11 -10.73
N VAL A 52 -19.55 -2.55 -10.53
CA VAL A 52 -19.29 -1.50 -9.54
C VAL A 52 -20.00 -0.21 -9.95
N VAL A 53 -19.88 0.19 -11.21
CA VAL A 53 -20.52 1.41 -11.74
C VAL A 53 -22.04 1.32 -11.63
N ASP A 54 -22.62 0.18 -12.02
CA ASP A 54 -24.08 -0.05 -11.96
C ASP A 54 -24.60 0.00 -10.53
N ALA A 55 -23.86 -0.59 -9.58
CA ALA A 55 -24.20 -0.52 -8.15
C ALA A 55 -24.16 0.92 -7.63
N MET A 56 -23.15 1.71 -8.00
CA MET A 56 -23.06 3.13 -7.63
C MET A 56 -24.18 3.96 -8.24
N VAL A 57 -24.53 3.75 -9.50
CA VAL A 57 -25.63 4.43 -10.18
C VAL A 57 -26.96 4.11 -9.49
N LYS A 58 -27.21 2.83 -9.19
CA LYS A 58 -28.39 2.39 -8.44
C LYS A 58 -28.46 3.07 -7.07
N ALA A 59 -27.38 3.02 -6.31
CA ALA A 59 -27.28 3.64 -4.98
C ALA A 59 -27.52 5.16 -5.03
N SER A 60 -27.00 5.85 -6.07
CA SER A 60 -27.26 7.27 -6.26
C SER A 60 -28.73 7.58 -6.49
N ARG A 61 -29.46 6.73 -7.23
CA ARG A 61 -30.91 6.85 -7.42
C ARG A 61 -31.67 6.60 -6.12
N GLU A 62 -31.28 5.61 -5.35
CA GLU A 62 -31.85 5.30 -4.02
C GLU A 62 -31.76 6.48 -3.07
N MET A 63 -30.65 7.25 -3.11
CA MET A 63 -30.47 8.46 -2.30
C MET A 63 -31.40 9.60 -2.67
N GLY A 64 -31.98 9.60 -3.88
CA GLY A 64 -32.97 10.57 -4.35
C GLY A 64 -34.41 10.25 -3.98
N VAL A 65 -34.68 9.09 -3.34
CA VAL A 65 -36.03 8.62 -2.99
C VAL A 65 -36.16 8.50 -1.49
N LYS A 66 -37.20 9.11 -0.91
CA LYS A 66 -37.41 9.20 0.56
C LYS A 66 -37.38 7.84 1.25
N GLU A 67 -37.99 6.83 0.64
CA GLU A 67 -38.16 5.49 1.22
C GLU A 67 -36.85 4.67 1.23
N THR A 68 -35.92 5.00 0.33
CA THR A 68 -34.61 4.32 0.20
C THR A 68 -33.41 5.17 0.60
N PHE A 69 -33.65 6.43 0.96
CA PHE A 69 -32.60 7.33 1.45
C PHE A 69 -31.86 6.72 2.64
N ARG A 70 -30.54 6.87 2.68
CA ARG A 70 -29.66 6.43 3.75
C ARG A 70 -28.92 7.62 4.34
N GLY A 71 -28.95 7.75 5.67
CA GLY A 71 -28.19 8.74 6.43
C GLY A 71 -26.77 8.28 6.71
N TYR A 72 -26.25 8.58 7.90
CA TYR A 72 -24.97 8.08 8.36
C TYR A 72 -24.99 6.56 8.51
N CYS A 73 -23.86 5.91 8.26
CA CYS A 73 -23.66 4.50 8.62
C CYS A 73 -23.48 4.35 10.14
N GLU A 74 -23.35 3.11 10.60
CA GLU A 74 -23.07 2.84 12.00
C GLU A 74 -21.75 3.46 12.45
N GLU A 75 -21.79 4.25 13.55
CA GLU A 75 -20.64 5.01 14.04
C GLU A 75 -19.49 4.14 14.53
N THR A 76 -19.81 2.95 15.07
CA THR A 76 -18.82 2.06 15.69
C THR A 76 -17.79 1.50 14.72
N CYS A 77 -18.19 1.28 13.47
CA CYS A 77 -17.33 0.69 12.42
C CYS A 77 -17.31 1.52 11.11
N CYS A 78 -18.00 2.66 11.09
CA CYS A 78 -18.05 3.58 9.95
C CYS A 78 -18.51 2.93 8.63
N ALA A 79 -19.36 1.91 8.71
CA ALA A 79 -19.79 1.11 7.58
C ALA A 79 -21.25 0.66 7.68
N TYR A 80 -21.85 0.38 6.53
CA TYR A 80 -23.12 -0.33 6.45
C TYR A 80 -22.92 -1.85 6.52
N ASP A 81 -23.86 -2.57 7.10
CA ASP A 81 -23.81 -4.02 7.30
C ASP A 81 -23.54 -4.80 6.03
N PHE A 82 -24.16 -4.40 4.91
CA PHE A 82 -24.02 -5.11 3.65
C PHE A 82 -22.54 -5.24 3.22
N LEU A 83 -21.73 -4.19 3.38
CA LEU A 83 -20.31 -4.23 3.01
C LEU A 83 -19.49 -5.01 4.03
N ARG A 84 -19.74 -4.81 5.33
CA ARG A 84 -19.05 -5.58 6.38
C ARG A 84 -19.28 -7.08 6.22
N PHE A 85 -20.51 -7.49 5.95
CA PHE A 85 -20.86 -8.90 5.74
C PHE A 85 -20.17 -9.47 4.49
N ALA A 86 -20.15 -8.73 3.39
CA ALA A 86 -19.43 -9.15 2.19
C ALA A 86 -17.92 -9.32 2.42
N ILE A 87 -17.30 -8.39 3.16
CA ILE A 87 -15.89 -8.48 3.56
C ILE A 87 -15.67 -9.69 4.47
N ARG A 88 -16.45 -9.83 5.56
CA ARG A 88 -16.36 -10.97 6.47
C ARG A 88 -16.46 -12.31 5.74
N ASP A 89 -17.43 -12.43 4.85
CA ASP A 89 -17.68 -13.68 4.12
C ASP A 89 -16.51 -13.99 3.16
N SER A 90 -15.84 -12.97 2.60
CA SER A 90 -14.62 -13.15 1.79
C SER A 90 -13.42 -13.69 2.60
N TYR A 91 -13.30 -13.34 3.88
CA TYR A 91 -12.31 -13.95 4.78
C TYR A 91 -12.66 -15.41 5.10
N ARG A 92 -13.94 -15.72 5.35
CA ARG A 92 -14.40 -17.09 5.59
C ARG A 92 -14.15 -18.04 4.44
N GLU A 93 -14.25 -17.55 3.19
CA GLU A 93 -13.89 -18.33 2.00
C GLU A 93 -12.43 -18.80 2.00
N ARG A 94 -11.57 -18.11 2.74
CA ARG A 94 -10.14 -18.42 2.93
C ARG A 94 -9.86 -19.15 4.26
N GLY A 95 -10.90 -19.54 4.99
CA GLY A 95 -10.74 -20.20 6.29
C GLY A 95 -10.41 -19.26 7.46
N VAL A 96 -10.50 -17.95 7.25
CA VAL A 96 -10.23 -16.93 8.29
C VAL A 96 -11.57 -16.48 8.89
N ASP A 97 -11.74 -16.64 10.20
CA ASP A 97 -12.93 -16.18 10.92
C ASP A 97 -12.68 -14.80 11.52
N ILE A 98 -13.26 -13.76 10.91
CA ILE A 98 -13.28 -12.37 11.38
C ILE A 98 -14.74 -11.99 11.63
N ALA A 99 -15.02 -11.37 12.77
CA ALA A 99 -16.35 -10.84 13.09
C ALA A 99 -16.60 -9.53 12.31
N ASP A 100 -17.85 -9.24 12.02
CA ASP A 100 -18.22 -8.03 11.27
C ASP A 100 -17.92 -6.73 12.03
N ASP A 101 -17.91 -6.75 13.36
CA ASP A 101 -17.51 -5.61 14.20
C ASP A 101 -15.98 -5.52 14.46
N GLU A 102 -15.19 -6.36 13.81
CA GLU A 102 -13.73 -6.23 13.69
C GLU A 102 -13.30 -5.53 12.40
N ILE A 103 -14.26 -5.18 11.52
CA ILE A 103 -14.04 -4.57 10.20
C ILE A 103 -14.48 -3.11 10.24
N PHE A 104 -13.53 -2.20 9.94
CA PHE A 104 -13.73 -0.75 9.91
C PHE A 104 -13.51 -0.23 8.50
N VAL A 105 -14.57 0.25 7.85
CA VAL A 105 -14.46 0.79 6.48
C VAL A 105 -13.97 2.23 6.51
N SER A 106 -13.08 2.57 5.57
CA SER A 106 -12.43 3.87 5.47
C SER A 106 -12.33 4.38 4.03
N ASP A 107 -11.86 5.60 3.87
CA ASP A 107 -11.66 6.28 2.58
C ASP A 107 -10.30 5.97 1.92
N GLY A 108 -9.57 4.99 2.43
CA GLY A 108 -8.31 4.53 1.84
C GLY A 108 -7.30 4.03 2.86
N ALA A 109 -6.55 2.98 2.51
CA ALA A 109 -5.51 2.42 3.37
C ALA A 109 -4.45 3.46 3.77
N LYS A 110 -4.18 4.48 2.93
CA LYS A 110 -3.29 5.59 3.30
C LYS A 110 -3.84 6.37 4.50
N SER A 111 -5.14 6.65 4.55
CA SER A 111 -5.78 7.33 5.67
C SER A 111 -5.72 6.47 6.94
N ASP A 112 -5.93 5.15 6.80
CA ASP A 112 -5.83 4.22 7.92
C ASP A 112 -4.41 4.14 8.48
N CYS A 113 -3.41 3.89 7.61
CA CYS A 113 -1.99 3.87 7.99
C CYS A 113 -1.54 5.19 8.62
N GLY A 114 -2.06 6.33 8.12
CA GLY A 114 -1.75 7.65 8.66
C GLY A 114 -2.40 7.94 10.00
N SER A 115 -3.56 7.33 10.25
CA SER A 115 -4.38 7.62 11.42
C SER A 115 -4.26 6.59 12.53
N ILE A 116 -3.80 5.37 12.25
CA ILE A 116 -3.69 4.30 13.25
C ILE A 116 -2.81 4.70 14.43
N GLY A 117 -1.83 5.55 14.18
CA GLY A 117 -0.98 6.11 15.21
C GLY A 117 -1.69 6.92 16.29
N ASP A 118 -2.95 7.35 16.07
CA ASP A 118 -3.75 8.10 17.05
C ASP A 118 -4.09 7.27 18.30
N ILE A 119 -4.10 5.92 18.19
CA ILE A 119 -4.41 5.02 19.31
C ILE A 119 -3.16 4.52 20.04
N PHE A 120 -1.98 4.98 19.66
CA PHE A 120 -0.70 4.58 20.24
C PHE A 120 0.06 5.77 20.84
N SER A 121 0.79 5.54 21.93
CA SER A 121 1.65 6.55 22.57
C SER A 121 2.71 7.08 21.61
N ALA A 122 3.12 8.33 21.82
CA ALA A 122 4.23 8.96 21.09
C ALA A 122 5.59 8.33 21.44
N ASP A 123 5.70 7.63 22.56
CA ASP A 123 6.94 7.01 23.03
C ASP A 123 7.20 5.64 22.41
N ASN A 124 6.24 5.09 21.64
CA ASN A 124 6.40 3.80 20.98
C ASN A 124 7.56 3.80 19.98
N VAL A 125 8.36 2.75 20.04
CA VAL A 125 9.42 2.44 19.07
C VAL A 125 8.81 1.87 17.82
N VAL A 126 9.07 2.49 16.68
CA VAL A 126 8.50 2.09 15.39
C VAL A 126 9.56 1.47 14.50
N ALA A 127 9.28 0.26 13.98
CA ALA A 127 10.08 -0.38 12.95
C ALA A 127 9.42 -0.25 11.58
N VAL A 128 10.24 0.03 10.56
CA VAL A 128 9.85 0.10 9.15
C VAL A 128 10.87 -0.67 8.30
N CYS A 129 10.41 -1.28 7.21
CA CYS A 129 11.31 -1.84 6.21
C CYS A 129 12.16 -0.73 5.56
N ASP A 130 13.30 -1.09 4.98
CA ASP A 130 14.12 -0.20 4.17
C ASP A 130 14.57 -0.98 2.93
N PRO A 131 14.09 -0.66 1.72
CA PRO A 131 13.21 0.48 1.36
C PRO A 131 11.76 0.34 1.85
N VAL A 132 11.05 1.47 1.98
CA VAL A 132 9.72 1.53 2.59
C VAL A 132 8.79 2.50 1.86
N TYR A 133 7.49 2.26 1.94
CA TYR A 133 6.49 3.24 1.54
C TYR A 133 6.54 4.46 2.50
N PRO A 134 6.86 5.68 1.98
CA PRO A 134 7.19 6.83 2.83
C PRO A 134 6.13 7.24 3.85
N VAL A 135 4.86 6.89 3.61
CA VAL A 135 3.75 7.25 4.51
C VAL A 135 3.95 6.71 5.92
N TYR A 136 4.51 5.52 6.09
CA TYR A 136 4.75 4.97 7.44
C TYR A 136 5.79 5.76 8.20
N VAL A 137 6.82 6.26 7.53
CA VAL A 137 7.85 7.13 8.11
C VAL A 137 7.27 8.50 8.44
N ASP A 138 6.65 9.16 7.45
CA ASP A 138 6.19 10.52 7.59
C ASP A 138 5.10 10.69 8.65
N THR A 139 4.16 9.73 8.74
CA THR A 139 3.10 9.80 9.76
C THR A 139 3.65 9.66 11.17
N ASN A 140 4.67 8.82 11.37
CA ASN A 140 5.33 8.68 12.67
C ASN A 140 6.24 9.88 12.99
N ALA A 141 6.86 10.50 11.98
CA ALA A 141 7.57 11.76 12.14
C ALA A 141 6.62 12.90 12.55
N MET A 142 5.48 13.06 11.88
CA MET A 142 4.45 14.04 12.24
C MET A 142 3.91 13.84 13.66
N ALA A 143 3.81 12.59 14.11
CA ALA A 143 3.37 12.22 15.45
C ALA A 143 4.47 12.36 16.53
N GLY A 144 5.72 12.65 16.15
CA GLY A 144 6.85 12.82 17.06
C GLY A 144 7.58 11.54 17.44
N ARG A 145 7.22 10.36 16.89
CA ARG A 145 7.86 9.07 17.20
C ARG A 145 9.21 8.89 16.52
N ALA A 146 9.45 9.60 15.41
CA ALA A 146 10.64 9.37 14.59
C ALA A 146 11.93 10.02 15.13
N GLY A 147 11.84 10.94 16.08
CA GLY A 147 12.99 11.68 16.59
C GLY A 147 13.40 12.83 15.67
N ASP A 148 14.69 12.97 15.38
CA ASP A 148 15.24 13.97 14.48
C ASP A 148 15.73 13.32 13.18
N TYR A 149 15.72 14.08 12.09
CA TYR A 149 16.24 13.63 10.80
C TYR A 149 17.70 14.06 10.67
N ASP A 150 18.61 13.11 10.45
CA ASP A 150 20.06 13.35 10.38
C ASP A 150 20.56 13.70 8.96
N GLY A 151 19.67 13.71 7.98
CA GLY A 151 19.97 13.90 6.56
C GLY A 151 19.81 12.64 5.73
N GLU A 152 19.77 11.46 6.36
CA GLU A 152 19.58 10.16 5.73
C GLU A 152 18.44 9.37 6.37
N LYS A 153 18.42 9.30 7.70
CA LYS A 153 17.47 8.51 8.50
C LYS A 153 16.89 9.30 9.66
N TRP A 154 15.79 8.81 10.20
CA TRP A 154 15.22 9.29 11.46
C TRP A 154 15.83 8.54 12.63
N THR A 155 16.29 9.27 13.63
CA THR A 155 17.11 8.73 14.75
C THR A 155 16.37 7.75 15.66
N ASN A 156 15.04 7.82 15.70
CA ASN A 156 14.22 6.97 16.60
C ASN A 156 13.52 5.81 15.88
N LEU A 157 13.56 5.74 14.55
CA LEU A 157 13.00 4.61 13.81
C LEU A 157 13.99 3.45 13.78
N VAL A 158 13.47 2.24 13.88
CA VAL A 158 14.20 1.00 13.61
C VAL A 158 14.01 0.67 12.14
N TYR A 159 15.09 0.77 11.37
CA TYR A 159 15.08 0.39 9.95
C TYR A 159 15.44 -1.08 9.81
N LEU A 160 14.62 -1.81 9.08
CA LEU A 160 14.76 -3.25 8.82
C LEU A 160 15.21 -3.41 7.36
N PRO A 161 16.50 -3.69 7.10
CA PRO A 161 17.00 -3.80 5.73
C PRO A 161 16.29 -4.90 4.94
N CYS A 162 15.79 -4.53 3.75
CA CYS A 162 15.17 -5.44 2.78
C CYS A 162 15.99 -5.37 1.49
N THR A 163 16.92 -6.29 1.35
CA THR A 163 17.92 -6.34 0.29
C THR A 163 17.79 -7.59 -0.58
N ALA A 164 18.54 -7.65 -1.67
CA ALA A 164 18.54 -8.83 -2.54
C ALA A 164 18.99 -10.10 -1.80
N GLU A 165 19.88 -9.98 -0.82
CA GLU A 165 20.45 -11.09 -0.04
C GLU A 165 19.41 -11.75 0.86
N ASN A 166 18.40 -10.99 1.36
CA ASN A 166 17.31 -11.53 2.18
C ASN A 166 15.97 -11.63 1.43
N GLY A 167 16.01 -11.56 0.09
CA GLY A 167 14.80 -11.63 -0.75
C GLY A 167 13.84 -10.46 -0.57
N PHE A 168 14.35 -9.31 -0.15
CA PHE A 168 13.58 -8.08 0.18
C PHE A 168 12.51 -8.28 1.26
N PHE A 169 12.73 -9.25 2.16
CA PHE A 169 11.90 -9.42 3.35
C PHE A 169 12.77 -9.26 4.62
N PRO A 170 12.31 -8.51 5.65
CA PRO A 170 13.16 -8.13 6.76
C PRO A 170 13.46 -9.30 7.70
N GLU A 171 14.68 -9.31 8.25
CA GLU A 171 15.05 -10.13 9.40
C GLU A 171 14.55 -9.48 10.70
N LEU A 172 14.42 -10.29 11.76
CA LEU A 172 14.07 -9.80 13.09
C LEU A 172 15.11 -8.80 13.62
N PRO A 173 14.68 -7.71 14.27
CA PRO A 173 15.60 -6.71 14.83
C PRO A 173 16.43 -7.31 15.99
N ARG A 174 17.71 -6.93 16.07
CA ARG A 174 18.64 -7.48 17.07
C ARG A 174 18.95 -6.52 18.21
N GLU A 175 18.91 -5.21 17.96
CA GLU A 175 19.40 -4.20 18.90
C GLU A 175 18.30 -3.56 19.75
N ARG A 176 17.14 -3.38 19.18
CA ARG A 176 16.01 -2.69 19.83
C ARG A 176 14.70 -3.38 19.48
N VAL A 177 13.92 -3.70 20.50
CA VAL A 177 12.57 -4.26 20.32
C VAL A 177 11.62 -3.15 19.92
N PRO A 178 10.98 -3.22 18.72
CA PRO A 178 9.97 -2.26 18.33
C PRO A 178 8.60 -2.59 18.94
N ASP A 179 7.83 -1.55 19.28
CA ASP A 179 6.46 -1.68 19.75
C ASP A 179 5.48 -1.78 18.57
N LEU A 180 5.75 -1.03 17.49
CA LEU A 180 4.96 -1.00 16.26
C LEU A 180 5.83 -1.43 15.08
N ILE A 181 5.35 -2.38 14.27
CA ILE A 181 6.11 -2.97 13.18
C ILE A 181 5.29 -2.87 11.89
N TYR A 182 5.71 -2.01 10.96
CA TYR A 182 5.08 -1.93 9.64
C TYR A 182 5.63 -3.00 8.71
N ILE A 183 4.77 -3.86 8.21
CA ILE A 183 5.06 -4.86 7.17
C ILE A 183 4.06 -4.66 6.04
N CYS A 184 4.56 -4.47 4.82
CA CYS A 184 3.74 -4.43 3.60
C CYS A 184 3.98 -5.70 2.79
N SER A 185 2.93 -6.49 2.56
CA SER A 185 3.03 -7.70 1.74
C SER A 185 1.73 -7.94 0.94
N PRO A 186 1.83 -8.00 -0.40
CA PRO A 186 3.01 -7.73 -1.24
C PRO A 186 3.55 -6.32 -1.09
N ASN A 187 4.87 -6.16 -1.18
CA ASN A 187 5.55 -4.92 -0.80
C ASN A 187 5.54 -3.85 -1.89
N ASN A 188 5.34 -2.62 -1.46
CA ASN A 188 5.71 -1.40 -2.17
C ASN A 188 6.94 -0.78 -1.47
N PRO A 189 8.14 -0.69 -2.10
CA PRO A 189 8.35 -0.66 -3.56
C PRO A 189 8.84 -1.95 -4.21
N THR A 190 9.31 -2.96 -3.47
CA THR A 190 10.14 -4.05 -3.99
C THR A 190 9.36 -5.12 -4.76
N GLY A 191 8.05 -5.22 -4.55
CA GLY A 191 7.20 -6.27 -5.12
C GLY A 191 7.37 -7.64 -4.46
N ALA A 192 8.15 -7.76 -3.39
CA ALA A 192 8.31 -8.99 -2.63
C ALA A 192 7.03 -9.34 -1.88
N ALA A 193 6.72 -10.63 -1.76
CA ALA A 193 5.60 -11.14 -0.97
C ALA A 193 6.12 -12.08 0.11
N ALA A 194 5.60 -11.95 1.31
CA ALA A 194 6.01 -12.74 2.47
C ALA A 194 5.43 -14.17 2.39
N THR A 195 6.24 -15.16 2.68
CA THR A 195 5.77 -16.54 2.87
C THR A 195 5.06 -16.71 4.22
N CYS A 196 4.33 -17.81 4.38
CA CYS A 196 3.67 -18.14 5.64
C CYS A 196 4.69 -18.26 6.79
N ASP A 197 5.83 -18.91 6.57
CA ASP A 197 6.88 -19.09 7.58
C ASP A 197 7.53 -17.76 8.00
N GLN A 198 7.74 -16.86 7.03
CA GLN A 198 8.24 -15.52 7.30
C GLN A 198 7.27 -14.73 8.17
N LEU A 199 5.97 -14.73 7.82
CA LEU A 199 4.95 -14.06 8.64
C LEU A 199 4.80 -14.72 10.00
N LYS A 200 4.87 -16.06 10.09
CA LYS A 200 4.81 -16.77 11.37
C LYS A 200 5.96 -16.36 12.30
N THR A 201 7.16 -16.22 11.77
CA THR A 201 8.31 -15.74 12.53
C THR A 201 8.05 -14.35 13.15
N TRP A 202 7.45 -13.44 12.38
CA TRP A 202 7.12 -12.09 12.87
C TRP A 202 5.94 -12.10 13.86
N VAL A 203 4.94 -12.94 13.64
CA VAL A 203 3.80 -13.12 14.55
C VAL A 203 4.28 -13.66 15.90
N ASP A 204 5.16 -14.65 15.90
CA ASP A 204 5.71 -15.21 17.14
C ASP A 204 6.57 -14.18 17.87
N TYR A 205 7.40 -13.44 17.13
CA TYR A 205 8.18 -12.33 17.68
C TYR A 205 7.29 -11.26 18.33
N ALA A 206 6.26 -10.80 17.60
CA ALA A 206 5.38 -9.77 18.10
C ALA A 206 4.61 -10.21 19.37
N ASN A 207 4.12 -11.46 19.40
CA ASN A 207 3.46 -12.01 20.58
C ASN A 207 4.43 -12.16 21.76
N ALA A 208 5.67 -12.58 21.54
CA ALA A 208 6.67 -12.75 22.59
C ALA A 208 7.07 -11.41 23.25
N HIS A 209 7.05 -10.31 22.48
CA HIS A 209 7.49 -8.99 22.95
C HIS A 209 6.34 -8.01 23.23
N GLY A 210 5.08 -8.38 22.97
CA GLY A 210 3.94 -7.49 23.11
C GLY A 210 3.85 -6.42 22.00
N SER A 211 4.60 -6.57 20.91
CA SER A 211 4.58 -5.67 19.76
C SER A 211 3.27 -5.77 18.98
N VAL A 212 2.96 -4.77 18.13
CA VAL A 212 1.84 -4.79 17.21
C VAL A 212 2.34 -4.69 15.76
N ILE A 213 1.95 -5.67 14.94
CA ILE A 213 2.21 -5.65 13.51
C ILE A 213 1.12 -4.82 12.81
N LEU A 214 1.53 -3.80 12.08
CA LEU A 214 0.71 -2.98 11.20
C LEU A 214 0.91 -3.52 9.77
N PHE A 215 0.04 -4.45 9.36
CA PHE A 215 0.18 -5.22 8.15
C PHE A 215 -0.59 -4.57 6.99
N ASP A 216 0.13 -4.00 6.01
CA ASP A 216 -0.47 -3.41 4.81
C ASP A 216 -0.55 -4.44 3.69
N SER A 217 -1.77 -4.84 3.35
CA SER A 217 -2.09 -5.84 2.32
C SER A 217 -2.84 -5.22 1.12
N ALA A 218 -2.48 -3.99 0.74
CA ALA A 218 -3.16 -3.27 -0.33
C ALA A 218 -3.00 -3.92 -1.72
N TYR A 219 -2.07 -4.85 -1.88
CA TYR A 219 -1.75 -5.50 -3.16
C TYR A 219 -2.08 -7.00 -3.18
N GLU A 220 -2.80 -7.53 -2.20
CA GLU A 220 -3.08 -8.96 -2.03
C GLU A 220 -3.75 -9.61 -3.26
N ALA A 221 -4.57 -8.85 -4.01
CA ALA A 221 -5.23 -9.33 -5.21
C ALA A 221 -4.26 -9.75 -6.34
N TYR A 222 -3.01 -9.32 -6.26
CA TYR A 222 -1.96 -9.64 -7.22
C TYR A 222 -1.21 -10.93 -6.89
N ILE A 223 -1.38 -11.48 -5.68
CA ILE A 223 -0.76 -12.75 -5.27
C ILE A 223 -1.22 -13.87 -6.22
N SER A 224 -0.25 -14.59 -6.78
CA SER A 224 -0.47 -15.63 -7.77
C SER A 224 0.19 -16.95 -7.44
N GLU A 225 1.19 -16.94 -6.57
CA GLU A 225 1.89 -18.14 -6.14
C GLU A 225 1.15 -18.81 -4.99
N GLU A 226 1.07 -20.14 -5.05
CA GLU A 226 0.50 -20.93 -3.96
C GLU A 226 1.36 -20.82 -2.70
N GLY A 227 0.72 -20.84 -1.52
CA GLY A 227 1.41 -20.78 -0.24
C GLY A 227 1.81 -19.37 0.21
N ILE A 228 1.56 -18.34 -0.60
CA ILE A 228 1.67 -16.94 -0.15
C ILE A 228 0.34 -16.52 0.49
N PRO A 229 0.32 -16.14 1.79
CA PRO A 229 -0.91 -15.73 2.47
C PRO A 229 -1.49 -14.44 1.88
N HIS A 230 -2.81 -14.43 1.70
CA HIS A 230 -3.54 -13.23 1.30
C HIS A 230 -3.92 -12.34 2.48
N SER A 231 -3.85 -12.87 3.69
CA SER A 231 -4.10 -12.16 4.93
C SER A 231 -3.12 -12.63 6.01
N ILE A 232 -2.68 -11.71 6.86
CA ILE A 232 -1.88 -12.09 8.02
C ILE A 232 -2.67 -13.00 8.97
N PHE A 233 -4.00 -12.94 8.96
CA PHE A 233 -4.86 -13.77 9.80
C PHE A 233 -4.98 -15.23 9.33
N GLU A 234 -4.38 -15.59 8.20
CA GLU A 234 -4.14 -16.99 7.82
C GLU A 234 -3.00 -17.61 8.66
N VAL A 235 -2.24 -16.77 9.38
CA VAL A 235 -1.13 -17.20 10.24
C VAL A 235 -1.61 -17.33 11.68
N GLU A 236 -1.40 -18.51 12.28
CA GLU A 236 -1.78 -18.77 13.68
C GLU A 236 -1.11 -17.79 14.64
N GLY A 237 -1.91 -17.22 15.57
CA GLY A 237 -1.46 -16.23 16.55
C GLY A 237 -1.50 -14.77 16.06
N ALA A 238 -1.83 -14.50 14.80
CA ALA A 238 -1.84 -13.13 14.28
C ALA A 238 -2.94 -12.25 14.90
N LYS A 239 -4.09 -12.81 15.29
CA LYS A 239 -5.19 -12.05 15.89
C LYS A 239 -4.84 -11.35 17.20
N THR A 240 -3.84 -11.84 17.90
CA THR A 240 -3.37 -11.28 19.18
C THR A 240 -2.29 -10.22 19.03
N CYS A 241 -1.75 -10.00 17.80
CA CYS A 241 -0.65 -9.07 17.58
C CYS A 241 -0.70 -8.27 16.29
N ALA A 242 -1.72 -8.44 15.43
CA ALA A 242 -1.75 -7.76 14.13
C ALA A 242 -3.00 -6.92 13.88
N ILE A 243 -2.83 -5.80 13.18
CA ILE A 243 -3.85 -4.99 12.53
C ILE A 243 -3.60 -5.09 11.03
N GLU A 244 -4.64 -5.39 10.23
CA GLU A 244 -4.51 -5.51 8.78
C GLU A 244 -5.20 -4.34 8.08
N PHE A 245 -4.49 -3.71 7.14
CA PHE A 245 -5.02 -2.68 6.24
C PHE A 245 -5.26 -3.25 4.85
N ARG A 246 -6.45 -3.04 4.31
CA ARG A 246 -6.89 -3.51 3.00
C ARG A 246 -7.38 -2.36 2.14
N SER A 247 -7.29 -2.48 0.83
CA SER A 247 -7.66 -1.40 -0.09
C SER A 247 -8.35 -1.90 -1.34
N PHE A 248 -9.46 -1.26 -1.71
CA PHE A 248 -10.08 -1.43 -3.02
C PHE A 248 -9.36 -0.63 -4.13
N SER A 249 -8.41 0.24 -3.77
CA SER A 249 -7.74 1.12 -4.73
C SER A 249 -7.03 0.35 -5.84
N LYS A 250 -6.34 -0.76 -5.49
CA LYS A 250 -5.51 -1.51 -6.44
C LYS A 250 -6.18 -2.79 -6.93
N SER A 251 -7.04 -3.37 -6.11
CA SER A 251 -7.78 -4.59 -6.45
C SER A 251 -9.00 -4.34 -7.35
N ALA A 252 -9.63 -3.15 -7.22
CA ALA A 252 -10.91 -2.85 -7.88
C ALA A 252 -11.01 -1.44 -8.49
N GLY A 253 -9.90 -0.69 -8.58
CA GLY A 253 -9.86 0.60 -9.26
C GLY A 253 -10.34 1.81 -8.44
N PHE A 254 -10.50 1.69 -7.11
CA PHE A 254 -11.07 2.73 -6.24
C PHE A 254 -10.09 3.86 -5.89
N THR A 255 -9.12 4.16 -6.75
CA THR A 255 -8.17 5.26 -6.50
C THR A 255 -8.84 6.64 -6.48
N GLY A 256 -9.88 6.85 -7.29
CA GLY A 256 -10.64 8.10 -7.35
C GLY A 256 -11.89 8.11 -6.48
N THR A 257 -12.51 6.96 -6.22
CA THR A 257 -13.75 6.83 -5.43
C THR A 257 -13.53 6.65 -3.95
N ARG A 258 -12.34 6.21 -3.54
CA ARG A 258 -11.85 6.09 -2.15
C ARG A 258 -12.64 5.09 -1.29
N CYS A 259 -12.16 3.85 -1.22
CA CYS A 259 -12.66 2.85 -0.26
C CYS A 259 -11.54 1.90 0.16
N ALA A 260 -11.52 1.59 1.44
CA ALA A 260 -10.59 0.65 2.07
C ALA A 260 -11.22 0.11 3.36
N TYR A 261 -10.53 -0.76 4.07
CA TYR A 261 -10.94 -1.18 5.40
C TYR A 261 -9.74 -1.65 6.22
N THR A 262 -9.89 -1.55 7.53
CA THR A 262 -8.96 -2.05 8.53
C THR A 262 -9.63 -3.17 9.30
N VAL A 263 -8.90 -4.25 9.57
CA VAL A 263 -9.35 -5.34 10.44
C VAL A 263 -8.55 -5.30 11.72
N ILE A 264 -9.25 -5.17 12.85
CA ILE A 264 -8.66 -5.18 14.19
C ILE A 264 -9.39 -6.21 15.05
N PRO A 265 -8.78 -7.38 15.30
CA PRO A 265 -9.40 -8.41 16.12
C PRO A 265 -9.66 -7.94 17.55
N LYS A 266 -10.76 -8.39 18.15
CA LYS A 266 -11.09 -8.11 19.55
C LYS A 266 -10.09 -8.73 20.53
N GLU A 267 -9.42 -9.78 20.09
CA GLU A 267 -8.37 -10.48 20.84
C GLU A 267 -7.11 -9.62 20.99
N LEU A 268 -6.94 -8.58 20.17
CA LEU A 268 -5.79 -7.69 20.22
C LEU A 268 -5.93 -6.69 21.38
N VAL A 269 -5.30 -7.02 22.49
CA VAL A 269 -5.33 -6.24 23.73
C VAL A 269 -3.92 -5.81 24.10
N ARG A 270 -3.74 -4.53 24.50
CA ARG A 270 -2.48 -4.01 25.07
C ARG A 270 -2.80 -3.20 26.31
N GLU A 271 -2.00 -3.39 27.38
CA GLU A 271 -2.17 -2.69 28.66
C GLU A 271 -3.61 -2.81 29.24
N GLY A 272 -4.27 -3.95 28.98
CA GLY A 272 -5.66 -4.20 29.39
C GLY A 272 -6.74 -3.51 28.55
N ALA A 273 -6.35 -2.75 27.49
CA ALA A 273 -7.29 -2.09 26.57
C ALA A 273 -7.40 -2.82 25.24
N SER A 274 -8.61 -2.98 24.72
CA SER A 274 -8.86 -3.51 23.38
C SER A 274 -8.52 -2.46 22.32
N LEU A 275 -7.59 -2.78 21.39
CA LEU A 275 -7.25 -1.88 20.29
C LEU A 275 -8.43 -1.70 19.32
N ASN A 276 -9.29 -2.72 19.18
CA ASN A 276 -10.55 -2.62 18.45
C ASN A 276 -11.43 -1.50 19.03
N ALA A 277 -11.64 -1.50 20.35
CA ALA A 277 -12.45 -0.48 21.01
C ALA A 277 -11.83 0.93 20.90
N LEU A 278 -10.51 1.05 21.01
CA LEU A 278 -9.81 2.34 20.83
C LEU A 278 -9.98 2.85 19.40
N TRP A 279 -9.84 2.00 18.40
CA TRP A 279 -10.01 2.38 17.00
C TRP A 279 -11.46 2.74 16.68
N SER A 280 -12.43 1.96 17.18
CA SER A 280 -13.86 2.26 17.08
C SER A 280 -14.15 3.67 17.63
N ARG A 281 -13.63 3.98 18.83
CA ARG A 281 -13.79 5.30 19.44
C ARG A 281 -13.16 6.42 18.60
N ARG A 282 -11.95 6.17 18.04
CA ARG A 282 -11.28 7.12 17.15
C ARG A 282 -12.11 7.38 15.90
N GLN A 283 -12.59 6.31 15.26
CA GLN A 283 -13.38 6.41 14.02
C GLN A 283 -14.71 7.13 14.26
N GLY A 284 -15.46 6.78 15.28
CA GLY A 284 -16.70 7.48 15.64
C GLY A 284 -16.51 8.94 16.06
N THR A 285 -15.28 9.36 16.38
CA THR A 285 -14.99 10.77 16.78
C THR A 285 -14.45 11.60 15.61
N LYS A 286 -13.60 11.02 14.75
CA LYS A 286 -12.83 11.75 13.73
C LYS A 286 -13.25 11.43 12.29
N PHE A 287 -14.14 10.46 12.09
CA PHE A 287 -14.54 9.99 10.78
C PHE A 287 -16.01 9.52 10.79
N ASN A 288 -16.79 9.89 9.79
CA ASN A 288 -18.23 9.57 9.69
C ASN A 288 -18.56 8.52 8.63
N GLY A 289 -17.55 7.78 8.18
CA GLY A 289 -17.72 6.72 7.19
C GLY A 289 -17.61 7.17 5.74
N VAL A 290 -17.46 6.18 4.87
CA VAL A 290 -17.43 6.34 3.40
C VAL A 290 -18.85 6.57 2.89
N PRO A 291 -19.06 7.37 1.83
CA PRO A 291 -20.38 7.59 1.26
C PRO A 291 -21.12 6.29 0.91
N TYR A 292 -22.43 6.25 1.16
CA TYR A 292 -23.30 5.10 0.85
C TYR A 292 -23.08 4.56 -0.58
N VAL A 293 -23.03 5.46 -1.55
CA VAL A 293 -22.85 5.12 -2.98
C VAL A 293 -21.55 4.37 -3.22
N VAL A 294 -20.47 4.80 -2.56
CA VAL A 294 -19.15 4.16 -2.68
C VAL A 294 -19.13 2.79 -2.00
N GLN A 295 -19.77 2.66 -0.83
CA GLN A 295 -19.86 1.36 -0.15
C GLN A 295 -20.70 0.34 -0.94
N ARG A 296 -21.77 0.77 -1.65
CA ARG A 296 -22.52 -0.11 -2.58
C ARG A 296 -21.67 -0.57 -3.77
N GLY A 297 -20.83 0.33 -4.30
CA GLY A 297 -19.86 -0.05 -5.31
C GLY A 297 -18.83 -1.05 -4.79
N ALA A 298 -18.34 -0.87 -3.56
CA ALA A 298 -17.38 -1.78 -2.93
C ALA A 298 -18.02 -3.16 -2.63
N GLU A 299 -19.28 -3.20 -2.19
CA GLU A 299 -20.02 -4.46 -2.03
C GLU A 299 -20.10 -5.24 -3.34
N ALA A 300 -20.37 -4.55 -4.46
CA ALA A 300 -20.49 -5.18 -5.78
C ALA A 300 -19.20 -5.90 -6.23
N VAL A 301 -18.04 -5.52 -5.71
CA VAL A 301 -16.76 -6.21 -5.97
C VAL A 301 -16.83 -7.68 -5.54
N PHE A 302 -17.57 -8.00 -4.48
CA PHE A 302 -17.69 -9.36 -3.93
C PHE A 302 -18.74 -10.22 -4.65
N SER A 303 -19.56 -9.65 -5.53
CA SER A 303 -20.48 -10.44 -6.36
C SER A 303 -19.70 -11.32 -7.35
N PRO A 304 -20.27 -12.43 -7.84
CA PRO A 304 -19.60 -13.26 -8.85
C PRO A 304 -19.17 -12.47 -10.09
N GLU A 305 -20.01 -11.55 -10.56
CA GLU A 305 -19.72 -10.69 -11.70
C GLU A 305 -18.62 -9.67 -11.37
N GLY A 306 -18.72 -8.99 -10.22
CA GLY A 306 -17.71 -8.03 -9.77
C GLY A 306 -16.34 -8.68 -9.60
N ARG A 307 -16.27 -9.86 -8.99
CA ARG A 307 -15.03 -10.64 -8.85
C ARG A 307 -14.41 -11.00 -10.20
N ALA A 308 -15.22 -11.43 -11.17
CA ALA A 308 -14.73 -11.76 -12.51
C ALA A 308 -14.16 -10.54 -13.23
N GLN A 309 -14.84 -9.40 -13.14
CA GLN A 309 -14.43 -8.15 -13.81
C GLN A 309 -13.20 -7.53 -13.16
N THR A 310 -13.13 -7.50 -11.82
CA THR A 310 -11.95 -6.99 -11.11
C THR A 310 -10.73 -7.89 -11.28
N ARG A 311 -10.91 -9.22 -11.33
CA ARG A 311 -9.85 -10.16 -11.67
C ARG A 311 -9.28 -9.90 -13.06
N ALA A 312 -10.13 -9.66 -14.06
CA ALA A 312 -9.68 -9.32 -15.41
C ALA A 312 -8.81 -8.06 -15.45
N ALA A 313 -9.14 -7.04 -14.64
CA ALA A 313 -8.30 -5.83 -14.51
C ALA A 313 -6.96 -6.14 -13.81
N VAL A 314 -6.95 -6.97 -12.78
CA VAL A 314 -5.72 -7.43 -12.11
C VAL A 314 -4.84 -8.21 -13.09
N ASP A 315 -5.43 -9.14 -13.85
CA ASP A 315 -4.70 -9.96 -14.83
C ASP A 315 -4.13 -9.11 -15.98
N TYR A 316 -4.81 -8.04 -16.38
CA TYR A 316 -4.27 -7.06 -17.32
C TYR A 316 -2.96 -6.45 -16.82
N TYR A 317 -2.90 -6.01 -15.56
CA TYR A 317 -1.67 -5.47 -14.96
C TYR A 317 -0.60 -6.54 -14.69
N ARG A 318 -0.99 -7.76 -14.34
CA ARG A 318 -0.04 -8.88 -14.23
C ARG A 318 0.65 -9.19 -15.57
N ASN A 319 -0.10 -9.11 -16.68
CA ASN A 319 0.49 -9.23 -18.02
C ASN A 319 1.47 -8.10 -18.32
N ASN A 320 1.15 -6.86 -17.94
CA ASN A 320 2.09 -5.75 -18.05
C ASN A 320 3.36 -5.99 -17.22
N ALA A 321 3.22 -6.48 -15.99
CA ALA A 321 4.36 -6.80 -15.14
C ALA A 321 5.28 -7.85 -15.80
N ARG A 322 4.69 -8.89 -16.38
CA ARG A 322 5.43 -9.91 -17.11
C ARG A 322 6.19 -9.34 -18.33
N VAL A 323 5.55 -8.49 -19.13
CA VAL A 323 6.19 -7.81 -20.27
C VAL A 323 7.40 -6.97 -19.81
N ILE A 324 7.25 -6.23 -18.72
CA ILE A 324 8.35 -5.41 -18.16
C ILE A 324 9.47 -6.34 -17.68
N GLN A 325 9.14 -7.37 -16.91
CA GLN A 325 10.12 -8.30 -16.33
C GLN A 325 10.91 -9.01 -17.41
N GLU A 326 10.23 -9.64 -18.38
CA GLU A 326 10.86 -10.38 -19.49
C GLU A 326 11.74 -9.45 -20.34
N GLY A 327 11.22 -8.27 -20.71
CA GLY A 327 11.93 -7.36 -21.60
C GLY A 327 13.16 -6.72 -20.97
N LEU A 328 13.07 -6.29 -19.71
CA LEU A 328 14.23 -5.69 -19.02
C LEU A 328 15.27 -6.74 -18.63
N THR A 329 14.85 -7.97 -18.28
CA THR A 329 15.76 -9.09 -18.00
C THR A 329 16.50 -9.50 -19.29
N ALA A 330 15.80 -9.59 -20.42
CA ALA A 330 16.42 -9.90 -21.71
C ALA A 330 17.45 -8.83 -22.15
N ALA A 331 17.28 -7.58 -21.70
CA ALA A 331 18.22 -6.49 -21.91
C ALA A 331 19.40 -6.49 -20.91
N GLY A 332 19.49 -7.48 -20.02
CA GLY A 332 20.60 -7.63 -19.06
C GLY A 332 20.41 -6.94 -17.72
N LEU A 333 19.24 -6.36 -17.43
CA LEU A 333 18.96 -5.79 -16.11
C LEU A 333 18.52 -6.87 -15.12
N THR A 334 18.88 -6.68 -13.86
CA THR A 334 18.36 -7.51 -12.76
C THR A 334 17.02 -6.92 -12.28
N VAL A 335 15.96 -7.73 -12.38
CA VAL A 335 14.59 -7.33 -12.07
C VAL A 335 14.03 -8.24 -10.96
N TYR A 336 13.47 -7.63 -9.94
CA TYR A 336 12.79 -8.31 -8.84
C TYR A 336 11.31 -7.90 -8.81
N GLY A 337 10.46 -8.66 -8.12
CA GLY A 337 9.03 -8.39 -8.03
C GLY A 337 8.27 -8.70 -9.32
N GLY A 338 7.06 -8.14 -9.48
CA GLY A 338 6.22 -8.32 -10.68
C GLY A 338 5.44 -9.64 -10.76
N VAL A 339 5.64 -10.58 -9.84
CA VAL A 339 4.94 -11.87 -9.79
C VAL A 339 3.69 -11.78 -8.90
N ASN A 340 3.88 -11.37 -7.65
CA ASN A 340 2.81 -11.24 -6.65
C ASN A 340 2.42 -9.76 -6.38
N ALA A 341 2.94 -8.84 -7.17
CA ALA A 341 2.71 -7.41 -7.01
C ALA A 341 2.78 -6.69 -8.37
N PRO A 342 2.14 -5.51 -8.50
CA PRO A 342 2.23 -4.70 -9.70
C PRO A 342 3.53 -3.88 -9.79
N TYR A 343 4.46 -4.06 -8.85
CA TYR A 343 5.73 -3.35 -8.80
C TYR A 343 6.89 -4.25 -9.16
N LEU A 344 7.80 -3.69 -9.97
CA LEU A 344 9.07 -4.28 -10.32
C LEU A 344 10.19 -3.39 -9.76
N TRP A 345 11.14 -4.02 -9.09
CA TRP A 345 12.29 -3.39 -8.49
C TRP A 345 13.51 -3.71 -9.33
N VAL A 346 13.98 -2.73 -10.07
CA VAL A 346 15.00 -2.91 -11.10
C VAL A 346 16.31 -2.33 -10.62
N ARG A 347 17.35 -3.16 -10.56
CA ARG A 347 18.69 -2.70 -10.24
C ARG A 347 19.24 -1.84 -11.36
N THR A 348 19.81 -0.69 -11.02
CA THR A 348 20.43 0.20 -12.01
C THR A 348 21.69 -0.44 -12.60
N PRO A 349 21.98 -0.22 -13.89
CA PRO A 349 23.20 -0.75 -14.52
C PRO A 349 24.44 -0.06 -13.95
N ASN A 350 25.55 -0.79 -13.86
CA ASN A 350 26.88 -0.27 -13.49
C ASN A 350 26.91 0.54 -12.19
N ASN A 351 26.05 0.21 -11.22
CA ASN A 351 25.86 0.96 -9.97
C ASN A 351 25.54 2.45 -10.18
N THR A 352 24.87 2.80 -11.27
CA THR A 352 24.41 4.17 -11.53
C THR A 352 23.50 4.62 -10.40
N PRO A 353 23.68 5.83 -9.82
CA PRO A 353 22.76 6.35 -8.81
C PRO A 353 21.30 6.38 -9.29
N SER A 354 20.36 6.11 -8.38
CA SER A 354 18.92 5.99 -8.69
C SER A 354 18.36 7.21 -9.43
N TRP A 355 18.73 8.41 -9.01
CA TRP A 355 18.30 9.65 -9.64
C TRP A 355 18.95 9.90 -11.01
N ASP A 356 20.21 9.49 -11.20
CA ASP A 356 20.90 9.64 -12.48
C ASP A 356 20.32 8.70 -13.53
N PHE A 357 19.98 7.46 -13.12
CA PHE A 357 19.31 6.51 -14.00
C PHE A 357 17.87 6.95 -14.33
N PHE A 358 17.14 7.49 -13.35
CA PHE A 358 15.84 8.11 -13.58
C PHE A 358 15.94 9.24 -14.63
N ASP A 359 16.91 10.14 -14.49
CA ASP A 359 17.12 11.26 -15.40
C ASP A 359 17.53 10.79 -16.81
N LEU A 360 18.33 9.72 -16.91
CA LEU A 360 18.68 9.09 -18.19
C LEU A 360 17.41 8.58 -18.90
N LEU A 361 16.58 7.79 -18.20
CA LEU A 361 15.36 7.25 -18.77
C LEU A 361 14.35 8.34 -19.14
N LEU A 362 14.22 9.38 -18.31
CA LEU A 362 13.35 10.52 -18.60
C LEU A 362 13.81 11.24 -19.88
N LYS A 363 15.11 11.54 -20.01
CA LYS A 363 15.64 12.38 -21.08
C LYS A 363 15.84 11.62 -22.40
N GLN A 364 16.26 10.36 -22.36
CA GLN A 364 16.60 9.60 -23.56
C GLN A 364 15.50 8.65 -24.01
N ALA A 365 14.78 8.03 -23.07
CA ALA A 365 13.68 7.11 -23.36
C ALA A 365 12.29 7.77 -23.29
N CYS A 366 12.17 8.99 -22.76
CA CYS A 366 10.89 9.63 -22.42
C CYS A 366 10.02 8.72 -21.52
N VAL A 367 10.63 7.98 -20.58
CA VAL A 367 9.96 7.11 -19.62
C VAL A 367 10.18 7.62 -18.20
N VAL A 368 9.08 7.73 -17.45
CA VAL A 368 9.07 8.17 -16.05
C VAL A 368 8.98 6.94 -15.15
N THR A 369 9.99 6.70 -14.34
CA THR A 369 10.03 5.65 -13.29
C THR A 369 10.00 6.30 -11.91
N THR A 370 10.34 5.58 -10.84
CA THR A 370 10.52 6.15 -9.51
C THR A 370 11.92 5.78 -8.99
N PRO A 371 12.77 6.74 -8.65
CA PRO A 371 14.09 6.46 -8.07
C PRO A 371 13.97 5.71 -6.75
N GLY A 372 14.76 4.65 -6.59
CA GLY A 372 14.71 3.80 -5.41
C GLY A 372 15.18 4.51 -4.13
N ALA A 373 16.16 5.41 -4.24
CA ALA A 373 16.62 6.24 -3.12
C ALA A 373 15.51 7.04 -2.42
N GLY A 374 14.40 7.30 -3.10
CA GLY A 374 13.24 7.98 -2.51
C GLY A 374 12.40 7.10 -1.57
N PHE A 375 12.71 5.81 -1.47
CA PHE A 375 12.06 4.87 -0.55
C PHE A 375 12.94 4.51 0.66
N GLY A 376 14.10 5.10 0.79
CA GLY A 376 15.05 4.86 1.86
C GLY A 376 16.46 4.54 1.34
N PRO A 377 17.49 4.55 2.20
CA PRO A 377 18.89 4.34 1.82
C PRO A 377 19.13 2.99 1.11
N SER A 378 18.49 1.90 1.54
CA SER A 378 18.61 0.59 0.88
C SER A 378 17.94 0.55 -0.51
N GLY A 379 17.24 1.61 -0.90
CA GLY A 379 16.69 1.79 -2.24
C GLY A 379 17.68 2.40 -3.25
N GLU A 380 18.85 2.88 -2.79
CA GLU A 380 19.86 3.41 -3.71
C GLU A 380 20.39 2.30 -4.64
N GLY A 381 20.64 2.66 -5.90
CA GLY A 381 21.01 1.68 -6.94
C GLY A 381 19.84 0.90 -7.53
N TYR A 382 18.60 1.35 -7.29
CA TYR A 382 17.39 0.77 -7.85
C TYR A 382 16.44 1.83 -8.39
N ILE A 383 15.52 1.40 -9.27
CA ILE A 383 14.32 2.13 -9.65
C ILE A 383 13.10 1.25 -9.45
N ARG A 384 11.96 1.84 -9.09
CA ARG A 384 10.67 1.16 -9.13
C ARG A 384 9.98 1.43 -10.47
N VAL A 385 9.52 0.36 -11.12
CA VAL A 385 8.66 0.38 -12.30
C VAL A 385 7.30 -0.19 -11.91
N THR A 386 6.20 0.41 -12.40
CA THR A 386 4.84 -0.06 -12.13
C THR A 386 4.21 -0.65 -13.37
N ALA A 387 3.42 -1.71 -13.17
CA ALA A 387 2.63 -2.36 -14.21
C ALA A 387 1.29 -1.66 -14.51
N PHE A 388 0.96 -0.57 -13.81
CA PHE A 388 -0.31 0.15 -13.93
C PHE A 388 -0.46 1.00 -15.21
N GLY A 389 0.40 0.81 -16.21
CA GLY A 389 0.33 1.48 -17.50
C GLY A 389 -0.73 0.87 -18.43
N ASP A 390 -0.95 1.57 -19.55
CA ASP A 390 -1.58 0.98 -20.72
C ASP A 390 -0.67 -0.12 -21.30
N ALA A 391 -1.22 -1.18 -21.91
CA ALA A 391 -0.45 -2.33 -22.35
C ALA A 391 0.48 -1.98 -23.54
N GLU A 392 -0.01 -1.22 -24.52
CA GLU A 392 0.80 -0.80 -25.67
C GLU A 392 1.89 0.18 -25.24
N ALA A 393 1.52 1.14 -24.39
CA ALA A 393 2.49 2.08 -23.80
C ALA A 393 3.53 1.38 -22.93
N THR A 394 3.15 0.33 -22.19
CA THR A 394 4.06 -0.47 -21.39
C THR A 394 5.08 -1.20 -22.28
N TRP A 395 4.63 -1.85 -23.34
CA TRP A 395 5.52 -2.50 -24.31
C TRP A 395 6.48 -1.49 -24.94
N GLU A 396 5.96 -0.34 -25.38
CA GLU A 396 6.77 0.71 -25.96
C GLU A 396 7.79 1.28 -24.96
N ALA A 397 7.43 1.43 -23.69
CA ALA A 397 8.35 1.87 -22.66
C ALA A 397 9.51 0.88 -22.47
N VAL A 398 9.23 -0.43 -22.43
CA VAL A 398 10.27 -1.46 -22.37
C VAL A 398 11.21 -1.35 -23.58
N ARG A 399 10.66 -1.24 -24.80
CA ARG A 399 11.45 -1.06 -26.02
C ARG A 399 12.37 0.18 -25.96
N ARG A 400 11.85 1.31 -25.47
CA ARG A 400 12.64 2.55 -25.32
C ARG A 400 13.71 2.43 -24.24
N ILE A 401 13.39 1.85 -23.10
CA ILE A 401 14.36 1.62 -22.02
C ILE A 401 15.51 0.78 -22.56
N THR A 402 15.20 -0.35 -23.21
CA THR A 402 16.23 -1.27 -23.73
C THR A 402 17.10 -0.66 -24.84
N SER A 403 16.60 0.35 -25.57
CA SER A 403 17.37 1.03 -26.62
C SER A 403 18.39 2.04 -26.11
N VAL A 404 18.36 2.40 -24.81
CA VAL A 404 19.26 3.40 -24.20
C VAL A 404 20.20 2.78 -23.16
N LEU A 405 20.12 1.45 -22.95
CA LEU A 405 21.05 0.69 -22.12
C LEU A 405 22.32 0.34 -22.90
#